data_2fcc47f2f12a161ae0d088a60da4b387
#
_entry.id   2fcc47f2f12a161ae0d088a60da4b387
#
_cell.length_a   1.000
_cell.length_b   1.000
_cell.length_c   1.000
_cell.angle_alpha   90.00
_cell.angle_beta   90.00
_cell.angle_gamma   90.00
#
_symmetry.space_group_name_H-M   'P 1'
#
loop_
_entity.id
_entity.type
_entity.pdbx_description
1 polymer ?
#
loop_
_entity_poly.entity_id
_entity_poly.type
_entity_poly.pdbx_seq_one_letter_code
_entity_poly.pdbx_strand_id
1 'polypeptide(L)'
;KDIGTIAEIVKDVRGKRWEKVDITIDSGAADHVSPKEIGADAPIRETEASKRGMTYRVANGNPIVNQGERVLRGTTDEGTSIGFAAQVTDVTKTLCSVSKMTAAGMKVVFDDEEGDYILNKKTGQKTTMHKTEGVYRVTMWRELEDS
;
A
#
# COMPACT_ATOMS: atom_id res chain seq x y z
N LYS A 1 1.73 -1.78 -23.44
CA LYS A 1 3.11 -1.69 -23.05
C LYS A 1 3.25 -1.35 -21.56
N ASP A 2 4.06 -2.12 -20.89
CA ASP A 2 4.30 -1.89 -19.47
C ASP A 2 5.48 -0.96 -19.31
N ILE A 3 5.25 0.17 -18.68
CA ILE A 3 6.31 1.12 -18.38
C ILE A 3 6.85 0.91 -16.96
N GLY A 4 6.37 -0.11 -16.28
CA GLY A 4 6.80 -0.39 -14.91
C GLY A 4 6.18 0.59 -13.92
N THR A 5 6.73 0.57 -12.72
CA THR A 5 6.24 1.40 -11.64
C THR A 5 6.91 2.76 -11.69
N ILE A 6 6.12 3.82 -11.68
CA ILE A 6 6.60 5.18 -11.63
C ILE A 6 6.02 5.82 -10.38
N ALA A 7 6.90 6.36 -9.53
CA ALA A 7 6.47 7.12 -8.37
C ALA A 7 5.83 8.43 -8.87
N GLU A 8 4.64 8.71 -8.37
CA GLU A 8 3.92 9.92 -8.76
C GLU A 8 4.15 11.00 -7.72
N ILE A 9 4.89 12.04 -8.09
CA ILE A 9 5.24 13.15 -7.20
C ILE A 9 4.44 14.37 -7.60
N VAL A 10 3.76 14.97 -6.63
CA VAL A 10 2.92 16.15 -6.84
C VAL A 10 3.40 17.26 -5.90
N LYS A 11 3.48 18.46 -6.44
CA LYS A 11 3.82 19.64 -5.65
C LYS A 11 2.54 20.43 -5.36
N ASP A 12 2.30 20.75 -4.09
CA ASP A 12 1.11 21.51 -3.73
C ASP A 12 1.32 23.02 -3.95
N VAL A 13 0.29 23.83 -3.64
CA VAL A 13 0.32 25.26 -3.90
C VAL A 13 1.40 26.00 -3.10
N ARG A 14 1.90 25.38 -2.03
CA ARG A 14 2.96 25.97 -1.20
C ARG A 14 4.34 25.44 -1.59
N GLY A 15 4.41 24.62 -2.64
CA GLY A 15 5.65 24.03 -3.09
C GLY A 15 6.07 22.77 -2.36
N LYS A 16 5.24 22.26 -1.47
CA LYS A 16 5.52 21.04 -0.75
C LYS A 16 5.30 19.84 -1.66
N ARG A 17 6.20 18.88 -1.60
CA ARG A 17 6.13 17.69 -2.45
C ARG A 17 5.47 16.54 -1.74
N TRP A 18 4.65 15.83 -2.46
CA TRP A 18 3.91 14.66 -1.98
C TRP A 18 4.05 13.52 -2.96
N GLU A 19 4.16 12.32 -2.44
CA GLU A 19 4.09 11.14 -3.27
C GLU A 19 2.67 10.58 -3.17
N LYS A 20 2.03 10.40 -4.31
CA LYS A 20 0.70 9.80 -4.37
C LYS A 20 0.86 8.29 -4.53
N VAL A 21 0.29 7.54 -3.61
CA VAL A 21 0.36 6.08 -3.63
C VAL A 21 -1.05 5.53 -3.76
N ASP A 22 -1.32 4.85 -4.88
CA ASP A 22 -2.58 4.15 -5.05
C ASP A 22 -2.42 2.74 -4.51
N ILE A 23 -3.20 2.42 -3.49
CA ILE A 23 -3.13 1.14 -2.80
C ILE A 23 -4.31 0.29 -3.25
N THR A 24 -4.04 -0.89 -3.76
CA THR A 24 -5.08 -1.87 -4.08
C THR A 24 -5.34 -2.71 -2.84
N ILE A 25 -6.60 -2.82 -2.44
CA ILE A 25 -7.02 -3.63 -1.31
C ILE A 25 -7.38 -5.01 -1.84
N ASP A 26 -6.59 -6.00 -1.46
CA ASP A 26 -6.63 -7.32 -2.09
C ASP A 26 -6.90 -8.43 -1.08
N SER A 27 -8.05 -9.08 -1.21
CA SER A 27 -8.42 -10.19 -0.31
C SER A 27 -7.61 -11.45 -0.60
N GLY A 28 -6.98 -11.53 -1.78
CA GLY A 28 -6.16 -12.68 -2.15
C GLY A 28 -4.69 -12.55 -1.81
N ALA A 29 -4.26 -11.39 -1.34
CA ALA A 29 -2.85 -11.16 -1.02
C ALA A 29 -2.51 -11.68 0.37
N ALA A 30 -1.38 -12.37 0.49
CA ALA A 30 -0.92 -12.89 1.78
C ALA A 30 -0.21 -11.83 2.62
N ASP A 31 0.42 -10.86 1.97
CA ASP A 31 1.16 -9.79 2.62
C ASP A 31 0.87 -8.45 1.96
N HIS A 32 1.13 -7.38 2.69
CA HIS A 32 1.25 -6.06 2.07
C HIS A 32 2.53 -6.06 1.25
N VAL A 33 2.45 -5.66 -0.01
CA VAL A 33 3.62 -5.62 -0.88
C VAL A 33 3.67 -4.28 -1.62
N SER A 34 4.88 -3.85 -1.94
CA SER A 34 5.08 -2.60 -2.68
C SER A 34 6.37 -2.67 -3.49
N PRO A 35 6.39 -2.03 -4.66
CA PRO A 35 7.62 -1.95 -5.43
C PRO A 35 8.62 -1.03 -4.75
N LYS A 36 9.90 -1.24 -5.03
CA LYS A 36 10.97 -0.46 -4.39
C LYS A 36 10.93 1.03 -4.77
N GLU A 37 10.31 1.36 -5.88
CA GLU A 37 10.19 2.75 -6.34
C GLU A 37 9.22 3.58 -5.51
N ILE A 38 8.27 2.94 -4.84
CA ILE A 38 7.31 3.62 -3.98
C ILE A 38 7.91 3.76 -2.59
N GLY A 39 7.91 4.98 -2.06
CA GLY A 39 8.49 5.25 -0.75
C GLY A 39 10.00 5.18 -0.77
N ALA A 40 10.63 5.55 -1.89
CA ALA A 40 12.07 5.40 -2.08
C ALA A 40 12.91 6.14 -1.04
N ASP A 41 12.34 7.18 -0.42
CA ASP A 41 12.98 7.94 0.64
C ASP A 41 13.01 7.20 1.98
N ALA A 42 12.16 6.20 2.15
CA ALA A 42 12.10 5.42 3.38
C ALA A 42 13.03 4.21 3.27
N PRO A 43 13.71 3.84 4.37
CA PRO A 43 14.67 2.74 4.30
C PRO A 43 13.99 1.39 4.14
N ILE A 44 14.67 0.47 3.47
CA ILE A 44 14.26 -0.93 3.41
C ILE A 44 15.00 -1.64 4.54
N ARG A 45 14.25 -2.28 5.43
CA ARG A 45 14.81 -3.02 6.55
C ARG A 45 14.90 -4.49 6.18
N GLU A 46 16.05 -5.10 6.46
CA GLU A 46 16.22 -6.53 6.28
C GLU A 46 15.38 -7.29 7.31
N THR A 47 14.72 -8.37 6.86
CA THR A 47 13.88 -9.22 7.71
C THR A 47 14.33 -10.67 7.58
N GLU A 48 13.79 -11.53 8.43
CA GLU A 48 14.04 -12.97 8.30
C GLU A 48 13.61 -13.50 6.93
N ALA A 49 12.45 -13.00 6.45
CA ALA A 49 11.96 -13.40 5.14
C ALA A 49 12.93 -13.01 4.02
N SER A 50 13.45 -11.78 4.06
CA SER A 50 14.39 -11.33 3.03
C SER A 50 15.73 -12.05 3.14
N LYS A 51 16.20 -12.33 4.35
CA LYS A 51 17.45 -13.07 4.56
C LYS A 51 17.38 -14.49 4.01
N ARG A 52 16.22 -15.13 4.15
CA ARG A 52 16.02 -16.49 3.67
C ARG A 52 15.67 -16.56 2.20
N GLY A 53 15.57 -15.41 1.54
CA GLY A 53 15.21 -15.36 0.13
C GLY A 53 13.78 -15.80 -0.14
N MET A 54 12.85 -15.46 0.78
CA MET A 54 11.45 -15.79 0.59
C MET A 54 10.94 -15.26 -0.75
N THR A 55 10.13 -16.05 -1.45
CA THR A 55 9.59 -15.70 -2.74
C THR A 55 8.07 -15.67 -2.71
N TYR A 56 7.50 -14.92 -3.64
CA TYR A 56 6.06 -14.87 -3.87
C TYR A 56 5.78 -15.34 -5.28
N ARG A 57 4.62 -15.96 -5.48
CA ARG A 57 4.16 -16.31 -6.82
C ARG A 57 3.28 -15.20 -7.35
N VAL A 58 3.57 -14.78 -8.57
CA VAL A 58 2.73 -13.81 -9.27
C VAL A 58 1.93 -14.54 -10.35
N ALA A 59 1.02 -13.81 -11.00
CA ALA A 59 0.09 -14.40 -11.95
C ALA A 59 0.76 -15.16 -13.10
N ASN A 60 1.95 -14.74 -13.52
CA ASN A 60 2.70 -15.40 -14.58
C ASN A 60 3.45 -16.66 -14.11
N GLY A 61 3.36 -16.98 -12.82
CA GLY A 61 4.00 -18.15 -12.25
C GLY A 61 5.46 -17.99 -11.88
N ASN A 62 6.08 -16.88 -12.23
CA ASN A 62 7.48 -16.64 -11.87
C ASN A 62 7.60 -16.20 -10.42
N PRO A 63 8.56 -16.74 -9.65
CA PRO A 63 8.77 -16.29 -8.29
C PRO A 63 9.44 -14.91 -8.27
N ILE A 64 9.06 -14.10 -7.30
CA ILE A 64 9.73 -12.82 -7.02
C ILE A 64 10.22 -12.83 -5.59
N VAL A 65 11.39 -12.22 -5.37
CA VAL A 65 12.09 -12.31 -4.10
C VAL A 65 11.72 -11.17 -3.17
N ASN A 66 11.56 -11.48 -1.90
CA ASN A 66 11.38 -10.48 -0.85
C ASN A 66 12.71 -9.74 -0.64
N GLN A 67 12.68 -8.42 -0.78
CA GLN A 67 13.87 -7.57 -0.68
C GLN A 67 13.98 -6.89 0.68
N GLY A 68 13.03 -7.13 1.55
CA GLY A 68 12.99 -6.50 2.87
C GLY A 68 11.66 -5.82 3.12
N GLU A 69 11.60 -5.04 4.17
CA GLU A 69 10.37 -4.40 4.62
C GLU A 69 10.54 -2.89 4.69
N ARG A 70 9.53 -2.18 4.26
CA ARG A 70 9.51 -0.71 4.31
C ARG A 70 8.19 -0.26 4.91
N VAL A 71 8.27 0.67 5.86
CA VAL A 71 7.06 1.25 6.44
C VAL A 71 6.63 2.43 5.57
N LEU A 72 5.39 2.37 5.10
CA LEU A 72 4.77 3.45 4.33
C LEU A 72 3.73 4.12 5.21
N ARG A 73 3.82 5.44 5.33
CA ARG A 73 2.88 6.24 6.14
C ARG A 73 2.42 7.43 5.33
N GLY A 74 1.17 7.78 5.49
CA GLY A 74 0.63 8.93 4.80
C GLY A 74 -0.77 9.27 5.25
N THR A 75 -1.40 10.12 4.47
CA THR A 75 -2.73 10.64 4.74
C THR A 75 -3.63 10.35 3.55
N THR A 76 -4.85 9.93 3.81
CA THR A 76 -5.83 9.69 2.74
C THR A 76 -6.46 10.99 2.28
N ASP A 77 -7.24 10.93 1.19
CA ASP A 77 -8.01 12.08 0.70
C ASP A 77 -8.98 12.62 1.75
N GLU A 78 -9.38 11.79 2.69
CA GLU A 78 -10.30 12.19 3.77
C GLU A 78 -9.57 12.81 4.95
N GLY A 79 -8.24 12.88 4.89
CA GLY A 79 -7.45 13.43 5.98
C GLY A 79 -7.13 12.43 7.09
N THR A 80 -7.44 11.15 6.90
CA THR A 80 -7.13 10.13 7.90
C THR A 80 -5.71 9.62 7.73
N SER A 81 -5.04 9.37 8.84
CA SER A 81 -3.66 8.84 8.82
C SER A 81 -3.69 7.33 8.67
N ILE A 82 -2.88 6.82 7.75
CA ILE A 82 -2.73 5.38 7.58
C ILE A 82 -1.25 5.04 7.48
N GLY A 83 -0.94 3.79 7.82
CA GLY A 83 0.44 3.30 7.72
C GLY A 83 0.44 1.79 7.75
N PHE A 84 1.42 1.21 7.09
CA PHE A 84 1.57 -0.24 7.07
C PHE A 84 3.01 -0.60 6.70
N ALA A 85 3.41 -1.80 7.11
CA ALA A 85 4.72 -2.33 6.74
C ALA A 85 4.56 -3.16 5.46
N ALA A 86 5.15 -2.69 4.38
CA ALA A 86 5.07 -3.36 3.09
C ALA A 86 6.31 -4.20 2.84
N GLN A 87 6.11 -5.41 2.35
CA GLN A 87 7.22 -6.23 1.87
C GLN A 87 7.63 -5.67 0.51
N VAL A 88 8.90 -5.36 0.36
CA VAL A 88 9.40 -4.80 -0.89
C VAL A 88 9.76 -5.94 -1.82
N THR A 89 9.18 -5.92 -3.00
CA THR A 89 9.40 -6.96 -3.98
C THR A 89 9.14 -6.41 -5.39
N ASP A 90 9.42 -7.21 -6.39
CA ASP A 90 9.42 -6.77 -7.78
C ASP A 90 8.00 -6.84 -8.38
N VAL A 91 7.12 -6.03 -7.82
CA VAL A 91 5.73 -5.90 -8.29
C VAL A 91 5.53 -4.51 -8.90
N THR A 92 4.42 -4.32 -9.60
CA THR A 92 4.12 -3.04 -10.23
C THR A 92 3.12 -2.20 -9.45
N LYS A 93 2.50 -2.77 -8.42
CA LYS A 93 1.45 -2.09 -7.65
C LYS A 93 1.67 -2.28 -6.16
N THR A 94 1.23 -1.31 -5.38
CA THR A 94 1.16 -1.45 -3.92
C THR A 94 -0.14 -2.15 -3.58
N LEU A 95 -0.04 -3.27 -2.89
CA LEU A 95 -1.19 -4.07 -2.48
C LEU A 95 -1.24 -4.17 -0.97
N CYS A 96 -2.42 -3.98 -0.40
CA CYS A 96 -2.64 -4.25 1.01
C CYS A 96 -3.47 -5.51 1.16
N SER A 97 -3.01 -6.40 2.01
CA SER A 97 -3.65 -7.68 2.29
C SER A 97 -4.79 -7.50 3.26
N VAL A 98 -5.98 -7.93 2.87
CA VAL A 98 -7.14 -7.88 3.77
C VAL A 98 -6.88 -8.74 5.01
N SER A 99 -6.29 -9.93 4.84
CA SER A 99 -6.04 -10.80 6.01
C SER A 99 -5.06 -10.16 6.99
N LYS A 100 -4.06 -9.43 6.51
CA LYS A 100 -3.14 -8.71 7.39
C LYS A 100 -3.84 -7.55 8.09
N MET A 101 -4.73 -6.85 7.40
CA MET A 101 -5.47 -5.74 7.99
C MET A 101 -6.42 -6.24 9.07
N THR A 102 -7.13 -7.33 8.84
CA THR A 102 -8.05 -7.87 9.85
C THR A 102 -7.28 -8.39 11.05
N ALA A 103 -6.12 -9.00 10.84
CA ALA A 103 -5.25 -9.44 11.93
C ALA A 103 -4.75 -8.26 12.77
N ALA A 104 -4.63 -7.07 12.15
CA ALA A 104 -4.19 -5.86 12.83
C ALA A 104 -5.33 -5.07 13.49
N GLY A 105 -6.54 -5.61 13.49
CA GLY A 105 -7.68 -4.97 14.16
C GLY A 105 -8.53 -4.08 13.26
N MET A 106 -8.40 -4.22 11.96
CA MET A 106 -9.24 -3.49 11.01
C MET A 106 -10.44 -4.33 10.61
N LYS A 107 -11.53 -3.65 10.31
CA LYS A 107 -12.69 -4.28 9.68
C LYS A 107 -12.75 -3.76 8.24
N VAL A 108 -12.75 -4.67 7.28
CA VAL A 108 -12.79 -4.30 5.86
C VAL A 108 -14.17 -4.65 5.33
N VAL A 109 -14.88 -3.66 4.82
CA VAL A 109 -16.27 -3.82 4.36
C VAL A 109 -16.35 -3.57 2.86
N PHE A 110 -16.91 -4.53 2.16
CA PHE A 110 -17.23 -4.43 0.73
C PHE A 110 -18.73 -4.52 0.61
N ASP A 111 -19.38 -3.40 0.41
CA ASP A 111 -20.86 -3.37 0.39
C ASP A 111 -21.30 -2.30 -0.60
N ASP A 112 -22.02 -2.74 -1.63
CA ASP A 112 -22.49 -1.83 -2.69
C ASP A 112 -23.56 -0.85 -2.20
N GLU A 113 -24.23 -1.17 -1.10
CA GLU A 113 -25.29 -0.30 -0.56
C GLU A 113 -24.74 0.66 0.49
N GLU A 114 -24.02 0.13 1.47
CA GLU A 114 -23.54 0.95 2.60
C GLU A 114 -22.15 1.57 2.36
N GLY A 115 -21.50 1.17 1.28
CA GLY A 115 -20.20 1.68 0.92
C GLY A 115 -19.06 0.72 1.27
N ASP A 116 -17.94 0.99 0.66
CA ASP A 116 -16.73 0.19 0.84
C ASP A 116 -15.77 0.97 1.72
N TYR A 117 -15.34 0.37 2.84
CA TYR A 117 -14.49 1.11 3.77
C TYR A 117 -13.65 0.18 4.64
N ILE A 118 -12.63 0.77 5.23
CA ILE A 118 -11.79 0.13 6.24
C ILE A 118 -12.04 0.86 7.56
N LEU A 119 -12.40 0.11 8.60
CA LEU A 119 -12.65 0.67 9.92
C LEU A 119 -11.56 0.24 10.87
N ASN A 120 -10.89 1.19 11.50
CA ASN A 120 -9.99 0.90 12.60
C ASN A 120 -10.84 0.71 13.85
N LYS A 121 -10.91 -0.53 14.35
CA LYS A 121 -11.80 -0.85 15.48
C LYS A 121 -11.36 -0.19 16.78
N LYS A 122 -10.09 0.18 16.91
CA LYS A 122 -9.58 0.86 18.11
C LYS A 122 -9.96 2.32 18.14
N THR A 123 -9.83 3.01 17.01
CA THR A 123 -10.02 4.46 16.95
C THR A 123 -11.38 4.86 16.42
N GLY A 124 -12.07 3.95 15.74
CA GLY A 124 -13.31 4.25 15.04
C GLY A 124 -13.10 4.99 13.71
N GLN A 125 -11.85 5.19 13.32
CA GLN A 125 -11.52 5.91 12.09
C GLN A 125 -11.91 5.06 10.87
N LYS A 126 -12.62 5.69 9.94
CA LYS A 126 -13.01 5.07 8.68
C LYS A 126 -12.18 5.62 7.53
N THR A 127 -11.80 4.75 6.62
CA THR A 127 -11.14 5.11 5.38
C THR A 127 -11.98 4.55 4.23
N THR A 128 -12.45 5.43 3.35
CA THR A 128 -13.28 5.02 2.21
C THR A 128 -12.43 4.38 1.13
N MET A 129 -12.90 3.25 0.59
CA MET A 129 -12.30 2.64 -0.59
C MET A 129 -13.09 3.05 -1.82
N HIS A 130 -12.38 3.18 -2.95
CA HIS A 130 -13.00 3.52 -4.22
C HIS A 130 -12.94 2.30 -5.14
N LYS A 131 -14.09 1.88 -5.63
CA LYS A 131 -14.19 0.74 -6.53
C LYS A 131 -14.15 1.23 -7.96
N THR A 132 -13.15 0.79 -8.72
CA THR A 132 -12.99 1.13 -10.12
C THR A 132 -12.68 -0.16 -10.87
N GLU A 133 -13.54 -0.53 -11.83
CA GLU A 133 -13.35 -1.74 -12.64
C GLU A 133 -13.15 -3.00 -11.80
N GLY A 134 -13.94 -3.11 -10.73
CA GLY A 134 -13.89 -4.28 -9.85
C GLY A 134 -12.72 -4.30 -8.87
N VAL A 135 -11.92 -3.25 -8.85
CA VAL A 135 -10.75 -3.16 -7.97
C VAL A 135 -11.00 -2.08 -6.91
N TYR A 136 -10.73 -2.43 -5.65
CA TYR A 136 -10.90 -1.51 -4.52
C TYR A 136 -9.58 -0.82 -4.23
N ARG A 137 -9.59 0.51 -4.13
CA ARG A 137 -8.38 1.31 -3.96
C ARG A 137 -8.53 2.35 -2.88
N VAL A 138 -7.40 2.66 -2.24
CA VAL A 138 -7.27 3.80 -1.33
C VAL A 138 -6.10 4.62 -1.82
N THR A 139 -6.27 5.93 -1.91
CA THR A 139 -5.18 6.83 -2.25
C THR A 139 -4.55 7.36 -0.97
N MET A 140 -3.24 7.20 -0.86
CA MET A 140 -2.47 7.70 0.26
C MET A 140 -1.48 8.74 -0.25
N TRP A 141 -1.35 9.84 0.50
CA TRP A 141 -0.40 10.90 0.21
C TRP A 141 0.72 10.87 1.23
N ARG A 142 1.95 10.70 0.76
CA ARG A 142 3.14 10.69 1.61
C ARG A 142 3.85 12.03 1.46
N GLU A 143 4.07 12.70 2.58
CA GLU A 143 4.79 13.94 2.58
C GLU A 143 6.28 13.66 2.37
N LEU A 144 6.90 14.34 1.41
CA LEU A 144 8.32 14.21 1.14
C LEU A 144 9.07 15.36 1.80
N GLU A 145 10.26 15.06 2.32
CA GLU A 145 11.08 16.11 2.92
C GLU A 145 11.66 16.99 1.84
N ASP A 146 11.79 18.28 2.15
CA ASP A 146 12.47 19.20 1.26
C ASP A 146 13.97 18.90 1.27
N SER A 147 14.55 18.88 0.10
CA SER A 147 15.98 18.64 -0.04
C SER A 147 16.73 19.97 -0.10
#